data_d51a54a8ae33543863d0f02a60d8e7aa
#
_entry.id   d51a54a8ae33543863d0f02a60d8e7aa
#
_cell.length_a   1.000
_cell.length_b   1.000
_cell.length_c   1.000
_cell.angle_alpha   90.00
_cell.angle_beta   90.00
_cell.angle_gamma   90.00
#
_symmetry.space_group_name_H-M   'P 1'
#
loop_
_entity.id
_entity.type
_entity.pdbx_description
1 polymer ?
#
loop_
_entity_poly.entity_id
_entity_poly.type
_entity_poly.pdbx_seq_one_letter_code
_entity_poly.pdbx_strand_id
1 'polypeptide(L)'
;MKRKRGLTSIIIPTFNGLDMLVSCIESIREYTDVPYEIIVVDNASTDGTDEYCAREGVVFISLPANEGFPKACNLGMKAARGEYLLLLNNDVTVTKNWLGNLLAAADSRPDIGLVGPVTNEASGIQKVEIAFQDLSEFQRIAFENNRPDPGRWLEVKRIIGMCLLIKREVVNRIGYFDEAFSPGHYEDDDYCHRARLAGYRLLICGDVLVHHRGSVSFRQAQPEQLQALIERNYRLFIEKWHFDPRQFIEEH
;
A
#
# COMPACT_ATOMS: atom_id res chain seq x y z
N MET A 1 -2.77 1.11 -23.31
CA MET A 1 -4.06 1.73 -22.89
C MET A 1 -3.90 3.25 -22.79
N LYS A 2 -4.93 4.06 -23.08
CA LYS A 2 -4.85 5.52 -22.86
C LYS A 2 -4.87 5.82 -21.35
N ARG A 3 -3.90 6.61 -20.90
CA ARG A 3 -3.82 7.10 -19.50
C ARG A 3 -4.95 8.10 -19.22
N LYS A 4 -5.48 8.10 -18.00
CA LYS A 4 -6.52 9.04 -17.56
C LYS A 4 -5.95 10.00 -16.51
N ARG A 5 -5.95 11.28 -16.82
CA ARG A 5 -5.51 12.33 -15.92
C ARG A 5 -6.46 12.45 -14.71
N GLY A 6 -5.90 12.65 -13.51
CA GLY A 6 -6.66 12.76 -12.26
C GLY A 6 -7.27 11.44 -11.77
N LEU A 7 -7.02 10.29 -12.44
CA LEU A 7 -7.50 8.99 -12.01
C LEU A 7 -6.47 8.31 -11.11
N THR A 8 -6.91 7.70 -10.01
CA THR A 8 -6.11 6.80 -9.18
C THR A 8 -6.49 5.34 -9.46
N SER A 9 -5.51 4.50 -9.78
CA SER A 9 -5.68 3.05 -9.85
C SER A 9 -5.34 2.45 -8.50
N ILE A 10 -6.35 1.96 -7.77
CA ILE A 10 -6.21 1.27 -6.49
C ILE A 10 -5.96 -0.21 -6.79
N ILE A 11 -4.80 -0.71 -6.45
CA ILE A 11 -4.31 -2.05 -6.73
C ILE A 11 -4.32 -2.85 -5.43
N ILE A 12 -5.10 -3.92 -5.39
CA ILE A 12 -5.32 -4.74 -4.20
C ILE A 12 -4.83 -6.16 -4.48
N PRO A 13 -3.62 -6.53 -4.05
CA PRO A 13 -3.19 -7.93 -4.05
C PRO A 13 -3.95 -8.70 -2.98
N THR A 14 -4.39 -9.92 -3.30
CA THR A 14 -5.14 -10.77 -2.38
C THR A 14 -4.76 -12.24 -2.50
N PHE A 15 -4.91 -12.99 -1.40
CA PHE A 15 -4.76 -14.44 -1.34
C PHE A 15 -5.58 -14.98 -0.18
N ASN A 16 -6.64 -15.77 -0.47
CA ASN A 16 -7.53 -16.40 0.52
C ASN A 16 -7.95 -15.43 1.65
N GLY A 17 -8.44 -14.26 1.28
CA GLY A 17 -8.81 -13.19 2.21
C GLY A 17 -10.11 -12.49 1.82
N LEU A 18 -11.11 -13.24 1.36
CA LEU A 18 -12.38 -12.70 0.85
C LEU A 18 -13.06 -11.72 1.80
N ASP A 19 -13.22 -12.07 3.07
CA ASP A 19 -13.89 -11.20 4.06
C ASP A 19 -13.17 -9.85 4.24
N MET A 20 -11.83 -9.86 4.19
CA MET A 20 -11.02 -8.66 4.28
C MET A 20 -11.16 -7.83 3.00
N LEU A 21 -11.09 -8.48 1.84
CA LEU A 21 -11.25 -7.84 0.54
C LEU A 21 -12.62 -7.17 0.40
N VAL A 22 -13.68 -7.82 0.87
CA VAL A 22 -15.05 -7.25 0.91
C VAL A 22 -15.04 -5.96 1.72
N SER A 23 -14.55 -6.01 2.96
CA SER A 23 -14.50 -4.83 3.84
C SER A 23 -13.64 -3.70 3.25
N CYS A 24 -12.51 -4.05 2.61
CA CYS A 24 -11.64 -3.10 1.93
C CYS A 24 -12.37 -2.40 0.78
N ILE A 25 -12.98 -3.15 -0.14
CA ILE A 25 -13.69 -2.59 -1.30
C ILE A 25 -14.90 -1.77 -0.88
N GLU A 26 -15.68 -2.21 0.09
CA GLU A 26 -16.82 -1.46 0.63
C GLU A 26 -16.36 -0.12 1.21
N SER A 27 -15.28 -0.09 1.99
CA SER A 27 -14.75 1.15 2.54
C SER A 27 -14.23 2.10 1.45
N ILE A 28 -13.60 1.58 0.38
CA ILE A 28 -13.19 2.41 -0.76
C ILE A 28 -14.40 3.08 -1.39
N ARG A 29 -15.48 2.35 -1.62
CA ARG A 29 -16.70 2.89 -2.23
C ARG A 29 -17.38 3.92 -1.37
N GLU A 30 -17.40 3.70 -0.05
CA GLU A 30 -18.05 4.60 0.90
C GLU A 30 -17.27 5.91 1.11
N TYR A 31 -15.93 5.83 1.17
CA TYR A 31 -15.10 6.96 1.62
C TYR A 31 -14.24 7.59 0.52
N THR A 32 -14.43 7.21 -0.76
CA THR A 32 -13.64 7.79 -1.86
C THR A 32 -14.51 8.64 -2.78
N ASP A 33 -14.30 9.94 -2.78
CA ASP A 33 -15.04 10.94 -3.53
C ASP A 33 -14.28 11.53 -4.73
N VAL A 34 -13.08 11.01 -5.02
CA VAL A 34 -12.24 11.39 -6.16
C VAL A 34 -12.21 10.27 -7.20
N PRO A 35 -11.87 10.52 -8.48
CA PRO A 35 -11.88 9.49 -9.50
C PRO A 35 -10.92 8.32 -9.21
N TYR A 36 -11.42 7.10 -9.22
CA TYR A 36 -10.61 5.89 -9.04
C TYR A 36 -11.08 4.72 -9.92
N GLU A 37 -10.24 3.71 -10.04
CA GLU A 37 -10.56 2.36 -10.50
C GLU A 37 -9.98 1.37 -9.49
N ILE A 38 -10.63 0.21 -9.33
CA ILE A 38 -10.16 -0.89 -8.48
C ILE A 38 -9.61 -2.01 -9.37
N ILE A 39 -8.41 -2.47 -9.06
CA ILE A 39 -7.74 -3.61 -9.70
C ILE A 39 -7.38 -4.61 -8.63
N VAL A 40 -8.10 -5.73 -8.57
CA VAL A 40 -7.78 -6.84 -7.68
C VAL A 40 -6.85 -7.79 -8.40
N VAL A 41 -5.73 -8.13 -7.78
CA VAL A 41 -4.79 -9.14 -8.28
C VAL A 41 -4.77 -10.32 -7.31
N ASP A 42 -5.36 -11.42 -7.76
CA ASP A 42 -5.57 -12.62 -6.96
C ASP A 42 -4.42 -13.62 -7.14
N ASN A 43 -3.78 -13.97 -6.05
CA ASN A 43 -2.69 -14.94 -5.97
C ASN A 43 -3.21 -16.39 -5.87
N ALA A 44 -4.18 -16.80 -6.72
CA ALA A 44 -4.78 -18.13 -6.75
C ALA A 44 -5.61 -18.47 -5.49
N SER A 45 -6.51 -17.59 -5.08
CA SER A 45 -7.45 -17.85 -3.99
C SER A 45 -8.44 -18.98 -4.35
N THR A 46 -8.96 -19.63 -3.33
CA THR A 46 -9.95 -20.72 -3.43
C THR A 46 -11.17 -20.49 -2.55
N ASP A 47 -11.36 -19.25 -2.07
CA ASP A 47 -12.36 -18.85 -1.08
C ASP A 47 -13.56 -18.09 -1.70
N GLY A 48 -13.71 -18.07 -3.05
CA GLY A 48 -14.77 -17.36 -3.75
C GLY A 48 -14.44 -15.91 -4.09
N THR A 49 -13.16 -15.53 -3.98
CA THR A 49 -12.68 -14.17 -4.34
C THR A 49 -12.98 -13.81 -5.79
N ASP A 50 -12.84 -14.74 -6.74
CA ASP A 50 -13.10 -14.55 -8.16
C ASP A 50 -14.58 -14.27 -8.44
N GLU A 51 -15.49 -15.04 -7.85
CA GLU A 51 -16.93 -14.86 -7.95
C GLU A 51 -17.38 -13.51 -7.37
N TYR A 52 -16.79 -13.12 -6.23
CA TYR A 52 -17.02 -11.81 -5.63
C TYR A 52 -16.58 -10.68 -6.57
N CYS A 53 -15.34 -10.73 -7.08
CA CYS A 53 -14.82 -9.70 -7.97
C CYS A 53 -15.61 -9.57 -9.27
N ALA A 54 -16.07 -10.70 -9.85
CA ALA A 54 -16.93 -10.70 -11.03
C ALA A 54 -18.26 -9.99 -10.77
N ARG A 55 -18.89 -10.25 -9.62
CA ARG A 55 -20.15 -9.58 -9.21
C ARG A 55 -19.97 -8.08 -8.97
N GLU A 56 -18.84 -7.71 -8.37
CA GLU A 56 -18.54 -6.31 -8.04
C GLU A 56 -18.09 -5.47 -9.24
N GLY A 57 -17.81 -6.09 -10.38
CA GLY A 57 -17.41 -5.38 -11.61
C GLY A 57 -16.07 -4.66 -11.52
N VAL A 58 -15.18 -5.10 -10.64
CA VAL A 58 -13.80 -4.59 -10.53
C VAL A 58 -12.91 -5.21 -11.62
N VAL A 59 -11.79 -4.57 -11.94
CA VAL A 59 -10.78 -5.21 -12.78
C VAL A 59 -10.13 -6.35 -11.98
N PHE A 60 -10.23 -7.56 -12.51
CA PHE A 60 -9.74 -8.77 -11.84
C PHE A 60 -8.63 -9.44 -12.65
N ILE A 61 -7.54 -9.77 -11.99
CA ILE A 61 -6.38 -10.47 -12.56
C ILE A 61 -6.11 -11.67 -11.66
N SER A 62 -6.28 -12.90 -12.17
CA SER A 62 -5.96 -14.12 -11.44
C SER A 62 -4.60 -14.66 -11.86
N LEU A 63 -3.81 -15.06 -10.87
CA LEU A 63 -2.55 -15.76 -11.04
C LEU A 63 -2.76 -17.29 -10.92
N PRO A 64 -1.98 -18.10 -11.62
CA PRO A 64 -2.11 -19.56 -11.54
C PRO A 64 -1.60 -20.16 -10.22
N ALA A 65 -0.84 -19.41 -9.45
CA ALA A 65 -0.28 -19.79 -8.16
C ALA A 65 0.00 -18.53 -7.31
N ASN A 66 0.24 -18.70 -6.01
CA ASN A 66 0.68 -17.61 -5.15
C ASN A 66 2.14 -17.25 -5.47
N GLU A 67 2.30 -16.16 -6.20
CA GLU A 67 3.60 -15.63 -6.66
C GLU A 67 4.13 -14.51 -5.73
N GLY A 68 3.39 -14.20 -4.67
CA GLY A 68 3.77 -13.19 -3.68
C GLY A 68 3.30 -11.77 -3.98
N PHE A 69 3.48 -10.91 -2.98
CA PHE A 69 3.02 -9.52 -2.99
C PHE A 69 3.69 -8.68 -4.10
N PRO A 70 5.03 -8.68 -4.28
CA PRO A 70 5.68 -7.85 -5.30
C PRO A 70 5.17 -8.12 -6.71
N LYS A 71 5.01 -9.41 -7.08
CA LYS A 71 4.56 -9.78 -8.43
C LYS A 71 3.10 -9.41 -8.66
N ALA A 72 2.23 -9.62 -7.66
CA ALA A 72 0.83 -9.21 -7.74
C ALA A 72 0.71 -7.69 -7.90
N CYS A 73 1.43 -6.91 -7.10
CA CYS A 73 1.49 -5.44 -7.23
C CYS A 73 1.97 -5.02 -8.62
N ASN A 74 3.03 -5.65 -9.15
CA ASN A 74 3.58 -5.34 -10.46
C ASN A 74 2.57 -5.56 -11.59
N LEU A 75 1.81 -6.64 -11.54
CA LEU A 75 0.76 -6.93 -12.53
C LEU A 75 -0.37 -5.88 -12.46
N GLY A 76 -0.81 -5.53 -11.25
CA GLY A 76 -1.78 -4.46 -11.05
C GLY A 76 -1.27 -3.12 -11.58
N MET A 77 -0.02 -2.74 -11.28
CA MET A 77 0.60 -1.51 -11.80
C MET A 77 0.70 -1.48 -13.33
N LYS A 78 0.97 -2.63 -13.97
CA LYS A 78 0.99 -2.77 -15.44
C LYS A 78 -0.39 -2.61 -16.07
N ALA A 79 -1.45 -3.09 -15.41
CA ALA A 79 -2.83 -2.98 -15.88
C ALA A 79 -3.44 -1.60 -15.61
N ALA A 80 -2.90 -0.86 -14.67
CA ALA A 80 -3.40 0.43 -14.19
C ALA A 80 -3.41 1.51 -15.27
N ARG A 81 -4.48 2.32 -15.31
CA ARG A 81 -4.67 3.43 -16.25
C ARG A 81 -4.49 4.80 -15.61
N GLY A 82 -4.50 4.86 -14.28
CA GLY A 82 -4.45 6.09 -13.51
C GLY A 82 -3.13 6.86 -13.64
N GLU A 83 -3.20 8.14 -13.38
CA GLU A 83 -2.04 9.03 -13.19
C GLU A 83 -1.31 8.72 -11.88
N TYR A 84 -2.09 8.24 -10.90
CA TYR A 84 -1.61 7.75 -9.62
C TYR A 84 -1.86 6.25 -9.52
N LEU A 85 -0.92 5.54 -8.91
CA LEU A 85 -1.06 4.13 -8.55
C LEU A 85 -1.05 4.03 -7.03
N LEU A 86 -2.04 3.39 -6.48
CA LEU A 86 -2.14 3.19 -5.05
C LEU A 86 -2.14 1.70 -4.76
N LEU A 87 -1.09 1.21 -4.14
CA LEU A 87 -1.02 -0.14 -3.61
C LEU A 87 -1.76 -0.15 -2.28
N LEU A 88 -2.68 -1.08 -2.10
CA LEU A 88 -3.49 -1.20 -0.90
C LEU A 88 -3.62 -2.66 -0.49
N ASN A 89 -3.25 -2.99 0.73
CA ASN A 89 -3.47 -4.33 1.26
C ASN A 89 -4.96 -4.61 1.40
N ASN A 90 -5.37 -5.85 1.15
CA ASN A 90 -6.77 -6.28 1.27
C ASN A 90 -7.32 -6.25 2.71
N ASP A 91 -6.45 -6.15 3.72
CA ASP A 91 -6.79 -6.04 5.15
C ASP A 91 -6.77 -4.60 5.69
N VAL A 92 -6.75 -3.61 4.78
CA VAL A 92 -6.88 -2.19 5.10
C VAL A 92 -8.32 -1.74 4.89
N THR A 93 -8.87 -1.06 5.89
CA THR A 93 -10.15 -0.32 5.78
C THR A 93 -9.83 1.16 5.72
N VAL A 94 -10.20 1.79 4.60
CA VAL A 94 -9.98 3.22 4.40
C VAL A 94 -11.05 4.06 5.08
N THR A 95 -10.82 5.37 5.19
CA THR A 95 -11.58 6.28 6.02
C THR A 95 -11.91 7.57 5.25
N LYS A 96 -12.76 8.42 5.78
CA LYS A 96 -13.15 9.68 5.11
C LYS A 96 -11.92 10.55 4.77
N ASN A 97 -11.93 11.19 3.61
CA ASN A 97 -10.91 12.09 3.05
C ASN A 97 -9.53 11.45 2.76
N TRP A 98 -9.37 10.16 2.97
CA TRP A 98 -8.07 9.48 2.87
C TRP A 98 -7.35 9.71 1.53
N LEU A 99 -8.02 9.44 0.40
CA LEU A 99 -7.38 9.52 -0.91
C LEU A 99 -7.19 10.98 -1.35
N GLY A 100 -8.15 11.85 -1.04
CA GLY A 100 -8.05 13.28 -1.36
C GLY A 100 -6.84 13.92 -0.68
N ASN A 101 -6.59 13.62 0.60
CA ASN A 101 -5.45 14.15 1.35
C ASN A 101 -4.11 13.57 0.84
N LEU A 102 -4.06 12.25 0.53
CA LEU A 102 -2.86 11.66 -0.08
C LEU A 102 -2.51 12.30 -1.43
N LEU A 103 -3.52 12.56 -2.27
CA LEU A 103 -3.34 13.25 -3.55
C LEU A 103 -2.87 14.69 -3.36
N ALA A 104 -3.46 15.43 -2.41
CA ALA A 104 -3.03 16.80 -2.09
C ALA A 104 -1.57 16.85 -1.66
N ALA A 105 -1.13 15.89 -0.84
CA ALA A 105 0.27 15.77 -0.44
C ALA A 105 1.18 15.42 -1.63
N ALA A 106 0.77 14.47 -2.48
CA ALA A 106 1.52 14.10 -3.67
C ALA A 106 1.70 15.30 -4.62
N ASP A 107 0.67 16.13 -4.78
CA ASP A 107 0.68 17.27 -5.71
C ASP A 107 1.26 18.56 -5.11
N SER A 108 1.58 18.54 -3.81
CA SER A 108 2.12 19.73 -3.13
C SER A 108 3.45 20.20 -3.73
N ARG A 109 4.22 19.26 -4.30
CA ARG A 109 5.50 19.56 -4.96
C ARG A 109 5.77 18.54 -6.07
N PRO A 110 6.45 18.94 -7.15
CA PRO A 110 6.76 18.03 -8.26
C PRO A 110 7.73 16.90 -7.88
N ASP A 111 8.60 17.11 -6.89
CA ASP A 111 9.57 16.12 -6.43
C ASP A 111 9.02 15.12 -5.41
N ILE A 112 7.78 15.27 -4.92
CA ILE A 112 7.11 14.23 -4.12
C ILE A 112 6.72 13.09 -5.05
N GLY A 113 7.25 11.89 -4.79
CA GLY A 113 7.02 10.70 -5.62
C GLY A 113 6.14 9.66 -4.96
N LEU A 114 6.29 9.47 -3.66
CA LEU A 114 5.60 8.45 -2.87
C LEU A 114 4.95 9.09 -1.65
N VAL A 115 3.74 8.63 -1.32
CA VAL A 115 2.98 9.13 -0.16
C VAL A 115 2.27 7.96 0.53
N GLY A 116 2.29 7.97 1.87
CA GLY A 116 1.59 6.97 2.69
C GLY A 116 0.85 7.58 3.87
N PRO A 117 -0.16 6.89 4.44
CA PRO A 117 -0.89 7.32 5.62
C PRO A 117 -0.19 6.91 6.92
N VAL A 118 -0.75 7.34 8.05
CA VAL A 118 -0.55 6.69 9.35
C VAL A 118 -1.63 5.65 9.61
N THR A 119 -1.36 4.70 10.51
CA THR A 119 -2.25 3.58 10.82
C THR A 119 -2.07 3.09 12.25
N ASN A 120 -3.05 2.31 12.74
CA ASN A 120 -2.98 1.65 14.05
C ASN A 120 -1.99 0.47 14.11
N GLU A 121 -1.62 -0.13 12.96
CA GLU A 121 -0.73 -1.29 12.94
C GLU A 121 0.26 -1.23 11.77
N ALA A 122 1.51 -0.95 12.10
CA ALA A 122 2.63 -0.88 11.18
C ALA A 122 3.95 -1.01 11.93
N SER A 123 5.08 -1.05 11.22
CA SER A 123 6.41 -0.83 11.81
C SER A 123 6.83 0.63 11.67
N GLY A 124 7.58 1.14 12.67
CA GLY A 124 8.14 2.49 12.64
C GLY A 124 7.09 3.60 12.75
N ILE A 125 7.44 4.77 12.25
CA ILE A 125 6.71 6.02 12.46
C ILE A 125 5.32 6.13 11.81
N GLN A 126 4.95 5.19 10.92
CA GLN A 126 3.58 5.15 10.40
C GLN A 126 2.58 4.59 11.41
N LYS A 127 3.06 3.89 12.45
CA LYS A 127 2.21 3.42 13.51
C LYS A 127 1.89 4.56 14.48
N VAL A 128 0.59 4.74 14.76
CA VAL A 128 0.09 5.65 15.77
C VAL A 128 -0.75 4.89 16.80
N GLU A 129 -0.51 5.17 18.07
CA GLU A 129 -1.26 4.55 19.15
C GLU A 129 -2.65 5.20 19.25
N ILE A 130 -3.68 4.38 19.03
CA ILE A 130 -5.08 4.80 19.03
C ILE A 130 -5.88 3.76 19.81
N ALA A 131 -6.58 4.22 20.83
CA ALA A 131 -7.55 3.39 21.55
C ALA A 131 -8.92 3.48 20.86
N PHE A 132 -9.46 2.36 20.48
CA PHE A 132 -10.81 2.21 19.91
C PHE A 132 -11.39 0.85 20.29
N GLN A 133 -12.72 0.76 20.41
CA GLN A 133 -13.41 -0.46 20.78
C GLN A 133 -13.84 -1.28 19.55
N ASP A 134 -14.24 -0.59 18.48
CA ASP A 134 -14.71 -1.17 17.24
C ASP A 134 -14.39 -0.29 16.02
N LEU A 135 -14.67 -0.81 14.83
CA LEU A 135 -14.39 -0.11 13.59
C LEU A 135 -15.19 1.19 13.43
N SER A 136 -16.41 1.26 13.98
CA SER A 136 -17.24 2.48 13.93
C SER A 136 -16.61 3.61 14.73
N GLU A 137 -16.07 3.29 15.90
CA GLU A 137 -15.32 4.27 16.69
C GLU A 137 -14.04 4.69 16.00
N PHE A 138 -13.31 3.75 15.39
CA PHE A 138 -12.14 4.07 14.57
C PHE A 138 -12.48 5.03 13.44
N GLN A 139 -13.56 4.80 12.70
CA GLN A 139 -14.02 5.67 11.63
C GLN A 139 -14.34 7.08 12.13
N ARG A 140 -14.95 7.21 13.31
CA ARG A 140 -15.22 8.51 13.95
C ARG A 140 -13.92 9.25 14.31
N ILE A 141 -12.95 8.54 14.88
CA ILE A 141 -11.62 9.10 15.19
C ILE A 141 -10.93 9.54 13.91
N ALA A 142 -10.94 8.69 12.89
CA ALA A 142 -10.33 8.99 11.60
C ALA A 142 -11.00 10.18 10.89
N PHE A 143 -12.32 10.34 11.00
CA PHE A 143 -13.02 11.51 10.46
C PHE A 143 -12.49 12.83 11.01
N GLU A 144 -12.21 12.88 12.32
CA GLU A 144 -11.61 14.07 12.95
C GLU A 144 -10.12 14.22 12.60
N ASN A 145 -9.39 13.09 12.54
CA ASN A 145 -7.97 13.09 12.19
C ASN A 145 -7.72 13.54 10.75
N ASN A 146 -8.57 13.14 9.81
CA ASN A 146 -8.36 13.33 8.38
C ASN A 146 -8.88 14.70 7.90
N ARG A 147 -8.87 15.72 8.76
CA ARG A 147 -8.98 17.10 8.33
C ARG A 147 -7.68 17.50 7.63
N PRO A 148 -7.75 18.05 6.40
CA PRO A 148 -6.55 18.42 5.65
C PRO A 148 -5.63 19.33 6.47
N ASP A 149 -4.40 18.90 6.69
CA ASP A 149 -3.40 19.66 7.44
C ASP A 149 -1.98 19.37 6.91
N PRO A 150 -1.49 20.17 5.93
CA PRO A 150 -0.13 20.01 5.41
C PRO A 150 0.98 20.13 6.46
N GLY A 151 0.71 20.74 7.61
CA GLY A 151 1.66 20.81 8.74
C GLY A 151 1.95 19.46 9.39
N ARG A 152 1.16 18.45 9.09
CA ARG A 152 1.33 17.07 9.59
C ARG A 152 1.98 16.12 8.57
N TRP A 153 2.42 16.63 7.42
CA TRP A 153 3.17 15.83 6.45
C TRP A 153 4.63 15.76 6.84
N LEU A 154 5.12 14.54 6.99
CA LEU A 154 6.50 14.27 7.41
C LEU A 154 7.30 13.69 6.24
N GLU A 155 8.42 14.32 5.88
CA GLU A 155 9.36 13.75 4.93
C GLU A 155 10.12 12.60 5.57
N VAL A 156 10.16 11.45 4.86
CA VAL A 156 10.71 10.22 5.39
C VAL A 156 11.61 9.51 4.37
N LYS A 157 12.33 8.50 4.83
CA LYS A 157 13.18 7.67 3.95
C LYS A 157 12.51 6.35 3.56
N ARG A 158 11.42 5.97 4.24
CA ARG A 158 10.71 4.70 4.10
C ARG A 158 9.21 4.89 4.26
N ILE A 159 8.43 4.18 3.45
CA ILE A 159 6.96 4.03 3.57
C ILE A 159 6.64 2.55 3.40
N ILE A 160 5.81 2.00 4.27
CA ILE A 160 5.37 0.61 4.21
C ILE A 160 4.35 0.43 3.08
N GLY A 161 4.48 -0.67 2.35
CA GLY A 161 3.65 -0.99 1.19
C GLY A 161 2.17 -1.30 1.48
N MET A 162 1.69 -1.24 2.73
CA MET A 162 0.30 -1.54 3.08
C MET A 162 -0.72 -0.57 2.48
N CYS A 163 -0.33 0.69 2.32
CA CYS A 163 -1.07 1.74 1.62
C CYS A 163 -0.06 2.74 1.06
N LEU A 164 0.27 2.63 -0.22
CA LEU A 164 1.35 3.40 -0.85
C LEU A 164 0.87 4.03 -2.16
N LEU A 165 0.71 5.36 -2.14
CA LEU A 165 0.44 6.15 -3.34
C LEU A 165 1.74 6.45 -4.06
N ILE A 166 1.78 6.17 -5.36
CA ILE A 166 2.94 6.34 -6.24
C ILE A 166 2.52 7.18 -7.44
N LYS A 167 3.21 8.27 -7.73
CA LYS A 167 3.03 8.97 -9.00
C LYS A 167 3.47 8.09 -10.17
N ARG A 168 2.71 8.07 -11.24
CA ARG A 168 3.01 7.29 -12.44
C ARG A 168 4.41 7.57 -13.01
N GLU A 169 4.87 8.81 -12.92
CA GLU A 169 6.20 9.19 -13.38
C GLU A 169 7.32 8.47 -12.64
N VAL A 170 7.13 8.17 -11.34
CA VAL A 170 8.07 7.36 -10.55
C VAL A 170 8.20 5.96 -11.17
N VAL A 171 7.07 5.28 -11.38
CA VAL A 171 7.06 3.94 -12.03
C VAL A 171 7.71 3.99 -13.41
N ASN A 172 7.45 5.04 -14.20
CA ASN A 172 8.07 5.19 -15.51
C ASN A 172 9.60 5.36 -15.42
N ARG A 173 10.11 5.94 -14.34
CA ARG A 173 11.53 6.24 -14.16
C ARG A 173 12.32 5.11 -13.51
N ILE A 174 11.76 4.49 -12.48
CA ILE A 174 12.47 3.46 -11.68
C ILE A 174 11.93 2.04 -11.87
N GLY A 175 10.84 1.87 -12.64
CA GLY A 175 10.20 0.57 -12.87
C GLY A 175 9.31 0.13 -11.70
N TYR A 176 9.16 -1.18 -11.59
CA TYR A 176 8.27 -1.88 -10.66
C TYR A 176 9.02 -2.38 -9.42
N PHE A 177 8.31 -3.08 -8.52
CA PHE A 177 8.95 -3.79 -7.42
C PHE A 177 9.93 -4.85 -7.93
N ASP A 178 10.99 -5.08 -7.17
CA ASP A 178 11.92 -6.18 -7.44
C ASP A 178 11.31 -7.50 -6.93
N GLU A 179 10.96 -8.38 -7.86
CA GLU A 179 10.31 -9.67 -7.56
C GLU A 179 11.23 -10.66 -6.85
N ALA A 180 12.54 -10.39 -6.75
CA ALA A 180 13.46 -11.18 -5.95
C ALA A 180 13.11 -11.19 -4.45
N PHE A 181 12.40 -10.16 -3.98
CA PHE A 181 11.88 -10.08 -2.62
C PHE A 181 10.59 -10.89 -2.38
N SER A 182 10.07 -11.60 -3.40
CA SER A 182 8.88 -12.46 -3.20
C SER A 182 9.13 -13.52 -2.11
N PRO A 183 8.11 -13.87 -1.33
CA PRO A 183 6.71 -13.44 -1.41
C PRO A 183 6.39 -12.09 -0.74
N GLY A 184 7.36 -11.39 -0.15
CA GLY A 184 7.18 -10.08 0.48
C GLY A 184 8.25 -9.78 1.53
N HIS A 185 8.20 -8.60 2.13
CA HIS A 185 9.17 -7.94 2.99
C HIS A 185 10.40 -7.40 2.26
N TYR A 186 10.73 -6.14 2.55
CA TYR A 186 11.83 -5.35 1.98
C TYR A 186 11.66 -4.90 0.52
N GLU A 187 10.62 -5.32 -0.21
CA GLU A 187 10.32 -4.80 -1.55
C GLU A 187 9.92 -3.32 -1.53
N ASP A 188 9.22 -2.89 -0.49
CA ASP A 188 8.84 -1.49 -0.24
C ASP A 188 10.06 -0.65 0.19
N ASP A 189 10.93 -1.18 1.03
CA ASP A 189 12.21 -0.56 1.39
C ASP A 189 13.10 -0.35 0.15
N ASP A 190 13.21 -1.37 -0.71
CA ASP A 190 13.93 -1.31 -1.99
C ASP A 190 13.34 -0.23 -2.90
N TYR A 191 12.02 -0.20 -3.02
CA TYR A 191 11.32 0.75 -3.88
C TYR A 191 11.47 2.19 -3.38
N CYS A 192 11.32 2.41 -2.08
CA CYS A 192 11.55 3.70 -1.44
C CYS A 192 13.00 4.19 -1.67
N HIS A 193 13.98 3.29 -1.52
CA HIS A 193 15.38 3.63 -1.76
C HIS A 193 15.63 4.01 -3.22
N ARG A 194 15.12 3.24 -4.20
CA ARG A 194 15.25 3.55 -5.63
C ARG A 194 14.57 4.88 -6.00
N ALA A 195 13.42 5.19 -5.41
CA ALA A 195 12.73 6.46 -5.64
C ALA A 195 13.58 7.64 -5.16
N ARG A 196 14.19 7.53 -3.97
CA ARG A 196 15.09 8.55 -3.41
C ARG A 196 16.35 8.74 -4.26
N LEU A 197 16.97 7.66 -4.74
CA LEU A 197 18.11 7.73 -5.67
C LEU A 197 17.74 8.43 -7.00
N ALA A 198 16.48 8.31 -7.42
CA ALA A 198 15.96 9.00 -8.59
C ALA A 198 15.58 10.47 -8.31
N GLY A 199 15.80 10.98 -7.09
CA GLY A 199 15.56 12.37 -6.70
C GLY A 199 14.14 12.66 -6.22
N TYR A 200 13.32 11.62 -5.97
CA TYR A 200 11.99 11.80 -5.38
C TYR A 200 12.04 11.82 -3.85
N ARG A 201 11.12 12.58 -3.26
CA ARG A 201 10.87 12.61 -1.82
C ARG A 201 9.65 11.75 -1.48
N LEU A 202 9.63 11.28 -0.24
CA LEU A 202 8.59 10.43 0.31
C LEU A 202 7.93 11.19 1.48
N LEU A 203 6.58 11.17 1.55
CA LEU A 203 5.83 11.79 2.63
C LEU A 203 4.95 10.78 3.37
N ILE A 204 4.95 10.85 4.69
CA ILE A 204 3.88 10.28 5.51
C ILE A 204 2.90 11.39 5.86
N CYS A 205 1.63 11.16 5.57
CA CYS A 205 0.53 12.08 5.84
C CYS A 205 -0.08 11.78 7.21
N GLY A 206 0.28 12.55 8.24
CA GLY A 206 -0.33 12.44 9.57
C GLY A 206 -1.80 12.83 9.60
N ASP A 207 -2.27 13.56 8.57
CA ASP A 207 -3.67 13.90 8.33
C ASP A 207 -4.42 12.84 7.50
N VAL A 208 -3.87 11.63 7.38
CA VAL A 208 -4.54 10.46 6.81
C VAL A 208 -4.34 9.27 7.73
N LEU A 209 -5.40 8.88 8.42
CA LEU A 209 -5.45 7.71 9.27
C LEU A 209 -6.30 6.62 8.61
N VAL A 210 -5.72 5.43 8.38
CA VAL A 210 -6.43 4.25 7.89
C VAL A 210 -6.33 3.11 8.89
N HIS A 211 -7.32 2.21 8.91
CA HIS A 211 -7.31 1.03 9.76
C HIS A 211 -6.62 -0.13 9.04
N HIS A 212 -5.65 -0.76 9.69
CA HIS A 212 -4.97 -1.96 9.21
C HIS A 212 -5.16 -3.09 10.23
N ARG A 213 -5.67 -4.23 9.78
CA ARG A 213 -5.86 -5.42 10.64
C ARG A 213 -4.54 -6.07 11.06
N GLY A 214 -3.47 -5.80 10.32
CA GLY A 214 -2.11 -6.21 10.62
C GLY A 214 -1.75 -7.61 10.14
N SER A 215 -1.20 -7.69 8.93
CA SER A 215 -0.45 -8.85 8.38
C SER A 215 -1.14 -10.21 8.54
N VAL A 216 -2.47 -10.28 8.37
CA VAL A 216 -3.25 -11.51 8.57
C VAL A 216 -2.73 -12.64 7.68
N SER A 217 -2.37 -12.35 6.43
CA SER A 217 -1.85 -13.33 5.47
C SER A 217 -0.52 -13.94 5.92
N PHE A 218 0.37 -13.15 6.55
CA PHE A 218 1.64 -13.65 7.07
C PHE A 218 1.51 -14.35 8.43
N ARG A 219 0.47 -14.04 9.22
CA ARG A 219 0.21 -14.74 10.50
C ARG A 219 -0.25 -16.19 10.30
N GLN A 220 -0.68 -16.57 9.10
CA GLN A 220 -1.01 -17.96 8.74
C GLN A 220 0.25 -18.80 8.46
N ALA A 221 1.40 -18.18 8.19
CA ALA A 221 2.67 -18.88 8.05
C ALA A 221 3.20 -19.32 9.43
N GLN A 222 3.95 -20.43 9.45
CA GLN A 222 4.65 -20.85 10.67
C GLN A 222 5.69 -19.77 11.05
N PRO A 223 5.81 -19.38 12.34
CA PRO A 223 6.70 -18.31 12.77
C PRO A 223 8.15 -18.46 12.28
N GLU A 224 8.67 -19.70 12.25
CA GLU A 224 10.04 -20.01 11.80
C GLU A 224 10.21 -19.73 10.30
N GLN A 225 9.18 -20.04 9.48
CA GLN A 225 9.19 -19.79 8.04
C GLN A 225 9.15 -18.29 7.74
N LEU A 226 8.32 -17.55 8.47
CA LEU A 226 8.25 -16.10 8.35
C LEU A 226 9.59 -15.45 8.74
N GLN A 227 10.20 -15.88 9.85
CA GLN A 227 11.48 -15.36 10.28
C GLN A 227 12.60 -15.66 9.27
N ALA A 228 12.62 -16.88 8.70
CA ALA A 228 13.59 -17.26 7.67
C ALA A 228 13.42 -16.42 6.39
N LEU A 229 12.18 -16.10 6.01
CA LEU A 229 11.86 -15.23 4.87
C LEU A 229 12.37 -13.80 5.11
N ILE A 230 12.05 -13.23 6.26
CA ILE A 230 12.49 -11.88 6.65
C ILE A 230 14.02 -11.79 6.61
N GLU A 231 14.71 -12.77 7.19
CA GLU A 231 16.18 -12.82 7.22
C GLU A 231 16.78 -12.97 5.81
N ARG A 232 16.18 -13.81 4.95
CA ARG A 232 16.60 -13.95 3.54
C ARG A 232 16.50 -12.61 2.81
N ASN A 233 15.35 -11.94 2.91
CA ASN A 233 15.12 -10.69 2.19
C ASN A 233 15.92 -9.53 2.76
N TYR A 234 16.18 -9.53 4.08
CA TYR A 234 17.12 -8.61 4.69
C TYR A 234 18.53 -8.76 4.11
N ARG A 235 19.05 -10.00 4.00
CA ARG A 235 20.36 -10.25 3.39
C ARG A 235 20.40 -9.82 1.93
N LEU A 236 19.35 -10.14 1.16
CA LEU A 236 19.22 -9.71 -0.23
C LEU A 236 19.30 -8.17 -0.34
N PHE A 237 18.63 -7.45 0.56
CA PHE A 237 18.69 -6.00 0.58
C PHE A 237 20.11 -5.49 0.88
N ILE A 238 20.77 -6.04 1.90
CA ILE A 238 22.16 -5.69 2.25
C ILE A 238 23.13 -5.97 1.09
N GLU A 239 23.01 -7.13 0.44
CA GLU A 239 23.83 -7.48 -0.72
C GLU A 239 23.63 -6.51 -1.88
N LYS A 240 22.39 -6.06 -2.10
CA LYS A 240 22.04 -5.15 -3.19
C LYS A 240 22.50 -3.71 -2.93
N TRP A 241 22.35 -3.23 -1.70
CA TRP A 241 22.47 -1.81 -1.38
C TRP A 241 23.63 -1.45 -0.44
N HIS A 242 24.27 -2.42 0.19
CA HIS A 242 25.43 -2.28 1.08
C HIS A 242 25.21 -1.40 2.33
N PHE A 243 23.94 -1.34 2.80
CA PHE A 243 23.58 -0.70 4.07
C PHE A 243 22.38 -1.40 4.73
N ASP A 244 22.20 -1.16 6.05
CA ASP A 244 21.08 -1.73 6.82
C ASP A 244 19.81 -0.88 6.66
N PRO A 245 18.72 -1.41 6.06
CA PRO A 245 17.48 -0.66 5.88
C PRO A 245 16.77 -0.34 7.20
N ARG A 246 17.04 -1.10 8.26
CA ARG A 246 16.41 -0.92 9.58
C ARG A 246 16.74 0.42 10.20
N GLN A 247 17.85 1.07 9.81
CA GLN A 247 18.18 2.42 10.23
C GLN A 247 17.07 3.45 9.91
N PHE A 248 16.20 3.17 8.91
CA PHE A 248 15.11 4.06 8.52
C PHE A 248 13.76 3.75 9.20
N ILE A 249 13.71 2.75 10.08
CA ILE A 249 12.49 2.40 10.82
C ILE A 249 12.19 3.46 11.89
N GLU A 250 13.22 4.00 12.53
CA GLU A 250 13.11 4.94 13.66
C GLU A 250 13.60 6.36 13.32
N GLU A 251 14.13 6.60 12.12
CA GLU A 251 14.58 7.93 11.71
C GLU A 251 13.40 8.83 11.28
N HIS A 252 13.35 10.01 11.89
CA HIS A 252 12.53 11.16 11.50
C HIS A 252 13.22 11.99 10.42
#